data_e275ef09cf4762889922269b47cab48e
#
_entry.id   e275ef09cf4762889922269b47cab48e
#
_cell.length_a   1.000
_cell.length_b   1.000
_cell.length_c   1.000
_cell.angle_alpha   90.00
_cell.angle_beta   90.00
_cell.angle_gamma   90.00
#
_symmetry.space_group_name_H-M   'P 1'
#
loop_
_entity.id
_entity.type
_entity.pdbx_description
1 polymer ?
#
loop_
_entity_poly.entity_id
_entity_poly.type
_entity_poly.pdbx_seq_one_letter_code
_entity_poly.pdbx_strand_id
1 'polypeptide(L)'
;LEAEADKIVEQYAVGRLIVAGDNRYLSGDLLDFLDCLPVTKTRTSKKANDFIDFRWTQGLGRENFFAPGAAYQSGHVCTLLRNPHIARNEEMQLYPLEERGHLYDQYLSHLTDVVMVGYTSLAAERLGGADYDGDMIKTISDPILNECVKRNIHHDSPRPRSIFSRSHNLPLLMIPTAQPQIRNADDWEARFETVRSSFSSRVGQICNAALDRSIIAYNENSDAEERERCRKETETLAIL
;
A
#
# COMPACT_ATOMS: atom_id res chain seq x y z
N LEU A 1 18.25 14.88 -24.93
CA LEU A 1 16.97 15.59 -24.81
C LEU A 1 15.95 15.09 -25.83
N GLU A 2 16.24 15.08 -27.16
CA GLU A 2 15.29 14.57 -28.17
C GLU A 2 14.92 13.10 -27.93
N ALA A 3 15.90 12.22 -27.74
CA ALA A 3 15.64 10.80 -27.46
C ALA A 3 14.87 10.56 -26.14
N GLU A 4 14.96 11.45 -25.18
CA GLU A 4 14.17 11.40 -23.94
C GLU A 4 12.73 11.89 -24.18
N ALA A 5 12.58 12.92 -24.98
CA ALA A 5 11.27 13.43 -25.37
C ALA A 5 10.50 12.36 -26.19
N ASP A 6 11.16 11.70 -27.13
CA ASP A 6 10.57 10.62 -27.92
C ASP A 6 10.10 9.46 -27.03
N LYS A 7 10.91 9.05 -26.03
CA LYS A 7 10.50 8.04 -25.05
C LYS A 7 9.26 8.45 -24.24
N ILE A 8 9.18 9.72 -23.86
CA ILE A 8 8.02 10.23 -23.12
C ILE A 8 6.78 10.17 -24.03
N VAL A 9 6.89 10.60 -25.28
CA VAL A 9 5.79 10.55 -26.26
C VAL A 9 5.34 9.10 -26.47
N GLU A 10 6.28 8.17 -26.63
CA GLU A 10 5.96 6.74 -26.75
C GLU A 10 5.25 6.21 -25.49
N GLN A 11 5.66 6.62 -24.28
CA GLN A 11 5.00 6.22 -23.04
C GLN A 11 3.57 6.76 -22.99
N TYR A 12 3.35 8.02 -23.36
CA TYR A 12 1.99 8.57 -23.46
C TYR A 12 1.12 7.84 -24.48
N ALA A 13 1.69 7.49 -25.62
CA ALA A 13 0.96 6.78 -26.70
C ALA A 13 0.46 5.40 -26.26
N VAL A 14 1.17 4.74 -25.32
CA VAL A 14 0.75 3.47 -24.73
C VAL A 14 -0.03 3.65 -23.39
N GLY A 15 -0.50 4.87 -23.09
CA GLY A 15 -1.34 5.17 -21.94
C GLY A 15 -0.59 5.32 -20.61
N ARG A 16 0.73 5.46 -20.63
CA ARG A 16 1.51 5.72 -19.41
C ARG A 16 1.59 7.21 -19.14
N LEU A 17 1.07 7.63 -18.00
CA LEU A 17 1.06 9.03 -17.58
C LEU A 17 2.21 9.31 -16.59
N ILE A 18 2.84 10.48 -16.75
CA ILE A 18 3.74 11.03 -15.74
C ILE A 18 2.90 11.90 -14.82
N VAL A 19 2.88 11.56 -13.54
CA VAL A 19 2.08 12.24 -12.52
C VAL A 19 2.93 12.64 -11.34
N ALA A 20 2.48 13.63 -10.58
CA ALA A 20 3.14 14.04 -9.35
C ALA A 20 3.04 12.94 -8.29
N GLY A 21 4.17 12.55 -7.74
CA GLY A 21 4.28 11.50 -6.73
C GLY A 21 5.67 10.92 -6.62
N ASP A 22 5.80 9.95 -5.76
CA ASP A 22 7.06 9.25 -5.49
C ASP A 22 6.87 7.74 -5.58
N ASN A 23 7.99 7.03 -5.71
CA ASN A 23 8.03 5.57 -5.64
C ASN A 23 8.98 5.19 -4.49
N ARG A 24 8.45 4.56 -3.44
CA ARG A 24 9.18 4.34 -2.19
C ARG A 24 8.96 2.93 -1.65
N TYR A 25 9.91 2.43 -0.89
CA TYR A 25 9.77 1.16 -0.19
C TYR A 25 8.78 1.28 0.97
N LEU A 26 7.88 0.30 1.08
CA LEU A 26 6.91 0.23 2.16
C LEU A 26 7.58 -0.17 3.48
N SER A 27 7.29 0.56 4.54
CA SER A 27 7.70 0.24 5.90
C SER A 27 6.54 0.43 6.88
N GLY A 28 6.53 -0.35 7.93
CA GLY A 28 5.74 -0.07 9.12
C GLY A 28 6.28 1.15 9.87
N ASP A 29 5.51 1.64 10.82
CA ASP A 29 5.89 2.75 11.69
C ASP A 29 7.02 2.31 12.65
N LEU A 30 8.23 2.76 12.36
CA LEU A 30 9.41 2.37 13.13
C LEU A 30 9.41 2.93 14.56
N LEU A 31 8.80 4.10 14.78
CA LEU A 31 8.73 4.68 16.12
C LEU A 31 7.67 3.97 16.97
N ASP A 32 6.52 3.66 16.40
CA ASP A 32 5.49 2.89 17.08
C ASP A 32 5.96 1.45 17.39
N PHE A 33 6.79 0.88 16.51
CA PHE A 33 7.45 -0.38 16.78
C PHE A 33 8.35 -0.33 18.01
N LEU A 34 9.12 0.76 18.19
CA LEU A 34 9.96 0.93 19.37
C LEU A 34 9.14 1.03 20.66
N ASP A 35 7.94 1.62 20.62
CA ASP A 35 7.03 1.69 21.76
C ASP A 35 6.48 0.31 22.17
N CYS A 36 6.45 -0.64 21.23
CA CYS A 36 6.03 -2.02 21.51
C CYS A 36 7.14 -2.87 22.14
N LEU A 37 8.40 -2.42 22.10
CA LEU A 37 9.49 -3.20 22.69
C LEU A 37 9.44 -3.15 24.22
N PRO A 38 9.62 -4.31 24.90
CA PRO A 38 9.65 -4.33 26.35
C PRO A 38 10.87 -3.53 26.85
N VAL A 39 10.63 -2.40 27.48
CA VAL A 39 11.68 -1.66 28.16
C VAL A 39 12.16 -2.48 29.33
N THR A 40 13.32 -3.08 29.21
CA THR A 40 14.02 -3.74 30.33
C THR A 40 14.34 -2.65 31.35
N LYS A 41 13.62 -2.65 32.49
CA LYS A 41 13.87 -1.75 33.60
C LYS A 41 15.24 -2.02 34.18
N THR A 42 16.28 -1.40 33.62
CA THR A 42 17.59 -1.37 34.24
C THR A 42 17.50 -0.44 35.44
N ARG A 43 17.45 -1.03 36.63
CA ARG A 43 17.32 -0.41 37.93
C ARG A 43 18.64 0.30 38.32
N THR A 44 18.90 1.48 37.74
CA THR A 44 20.12 2.27 38.04
C THR A 44 19.85 3.67 38.58
N SER A 45 18.66 4.02 39.00
CA SER A 45 18.42 5.30 39.68
C SER A 45 17.64 5.14 40.96
N LYS A 46 18.19 5.68 42.07
CA LYS A 46 17.59 5.73 43.40
C LYS A 46 16.48 6.79 43.55
N LYS A 47 16.06 7.46 42.48
CA LYS A 47 14.96 8.41 42.48
C LYS A 47 13.76 7.82 41.75
N ALA A 48 12.78 7.38 42.52
CA ALA A 48 11.59 6.66 42.08
C ALA A 48 10.60 7.48 41.24
N ASN A 49 10.90 8.72 40.88
CA ASN A 49 9.96 9.63 40.22
C ASN A 49 10.31 10.04 38.80
N ASP A 50 11.39 9.51 38.21
CA ASP A 50 11.74 9.80 36.83
C ASP A 50 11.40 8.60 35.91
N PHE A 51 10.19 8.07 36.05
CA PHE A 51 9.62 7.30 34.97
C PHE A 51 9.17 8.30 33.90
N ILE A 52 10.06 8.66 33.02
CA ILE A 52 9.67 9.19 31.74
C ILE A 52 8.97 8.03 31.04
N ASP A 53 7.65 8.12 30.98
CA ASP A 53 6.83 7.25 30.15
C ASP A 53 7.17 7.63 28.70
N PHE A 54 8.21 7.04 28.16
CA PHE A 54 8.65 7.24 26.79
C PHE A 54 7.67 6.52 25.86
N ARG A 55 6.47 6.99 25.78
CA ARG A 55 5.66 6.82 24.59
C ARG A 55 6.15 7.84 23.59
N TRP A 56 7.01 7.40 22.71
CA TRP A 56 7.69 8.23 21.73
C TRP A 56 6.72 9.02 20.86
N THR A 57 5.59 8.42 20.51
CA THR A 57 4.56 9.05 19.68
C THR A 57 3.21 8.36 19.89
N GLN A 58 2.17 8.98 19.36
CA GLN A 58 0.89 8.30 19.19
C GLN A 58 0.89 7.38 17.95
N GLY A 59 2.05 7.20 17.30
CA GLY A 59 2.18 6.54 16.02
C GLY A 59 1.51 7.30 14.87
N LEU A 60 1.65 6.77 13.66
CA LEU A 60 1.00 7.32 12.46
C LEU A 60 -0.51 7.08 12.46
N GLY A 61 -0.97 6.10 13.26
CA GLY A 61 -2.37 5.74 13.31
C GLY A 61 -2.87 5.14 11.99
N ARG A 62 -4.16 5.30 11.73
CA ARG A 62 -4.83 4.65 10.58
C ARG A 62 -4.86 5.48 9.31
N GLU A 63 -4.77 6.79 9.45
CA GLU A 63 -5.08 7.72 8.37
C GLU A 63 -3.84 8.46 7.85
N ASN A 64 -2.68 8.29 8.50
CA ASN A 64 -1.47 9.01 8.15
C ASN A 64 -0.38 8.10 7.62
N PHE A 65 0.52 8.69 6.83
CA PHE A 65 1.79 8.11 6.44
C PHE A 65 2.92 9.14 6.62
N PHE A 66 4.13 8.66 6.74
CA PHE A 66 5.32 9.49 6.76
C PHE A 66 6.27 9.11 5.63
N ALA A 67 6.70 10.12 4.85
CA ALA A 67 7.64 9.94 3.76
C ALA A 67 8.65 11.12 3.78
N PRO A 68 9.85 10.90 4.30
CA PRO A 68 10.87 11.95 4.45
C PRO A 68 11.24 12.59 3.13
N GLY A 69 11.46 13.92 3.14
CA GLY A 69 11.92 14.67 1.97
C GLY A 69 10.90 14.84 0.84
N ALA A 70 9.69 14.32 0.98
CA ALA A 70 8.64 14.50 -0.01
C ALA A 70 7.93 15.84 0.17
N ALA A 71 7.61 16.49 -0.94
CA ALA A 71 6.88 17.75 -0.96
C ALA A 71 5.37 17.47 -1.11
N TYR A 72 4.73 17.03 -0.04
CA TYR A 72 3.28 16.85 -0.02
C TYR A 72 2.58 18.11 0.48
N GLN A 73 1.38 18.37 -0.04
CA GLN A 73 0.57 19.50 0.43
C GLN A 73 -0.16 19.09 1.71
N SER A 74 -0.03 19.92 2.75
CA SER A 74 -0.76 19.79 4.00
C SER A 74 -2.28 19.76 3.77
N GLY A 75 -2.98 18.92 4.49
CA GLY A 75 -4.44 18.76 4.36
C GLY A 75 -4.92 18.03 3.10
N HIS A 76 -4.01 17.64 2.21
CA HIS A 76 -4.36 16.89 1.00
C HIS A 76 -3.98 15.44 1.14
N VAL A 77 -4.86 14.56 0.72
CA VAL A 77 -4.58 13.12 0.69
C VAL A 77 -3.63 12.78 -0.44
N CYS A 78 -2.86 11.71 -0.23
CA CYS A 78 -2.14 11.02 -1.29
C CYS A 78 -2.74 9.64 -1.49
N THR A 79 -2.79 9.21 -2.73
CA THR A 79 -3.18 7.85 -3.06
C THR A 79 -1.94 6.95 -3.06
N LEU A 80 -2.01 5.87 -2.30
CA LEU A 80 -1.01 4.83 -2.26
C LEU A 80 -1.46 3.69 -3.17
N LEU A 81 -0.56 3.24 -4.04
CA LEU A 81 -0.77 2.14 -4.97
C LEU A 81 0.45 1.22 -5.00
N ARG A 82 0.21 -0.06 -5.14
CA ARG A 82 1.24 -1.07 -5.43
C ARG A 82 0.99 -1.70 -6.80
N ASN A 83 2.04 -2.04 -7.51
CA ASN A 83 1.94 -2.82 -8.74
C ASN A 83 2.11 -4.33 -8.44
N PRO A 84 1.31 -5.19 -9.08
CA PRO A 84 0.24 -4.86 -10.02
C PRO A 84 -0.99 -4.29 -9.30
N HIS A 85 -1.56 -3.20 -9.81
CA HIS A 85 -2.84 -2.67 -9.36
C HIS A 85 -3.94 -3.26 -10.24
N ILE A 86 -4.83 -4.07 -9.68
CA ILE A 86 -5.82 -4.84 -10.43
C ILE A 86 -7.24 -4.39 -10.12
N ALA A 87 -7.53 -4.17 -8.84
CA ALA A 87 -8.87 -3.87 -8.39
C ALA A 87 -8.94 -2.54 -7.63
N ARG A 88 -10.06 -1.82 -7.76
CA ARG A 88 -10.25 -0.50 -7.12
C ARG A 88 -10.21 -0.51 -5.58
N ASN A 89 -10.42 -1.65 -4.95
CA ASN A 89 -10.27 -1.80 -3.51
C ASN A 89 -8.81 -1.91 -3.04
N GLU A 90 -7.86 -1.96 -3.98
CA GLU A 90 -6.42 -1.85 -3.74
C GLU A 90 -5.94 -0.39 -3.73
N GLU A 91 -6.81 0.56 -3.96
CA GLU A 91 -6.53 1.98 -3.84
C GLU A 91 -6.66 2.42 -2.38
N MET A 92 -5.65 3.09 -1.85
CA MET A 92 -5.65 3.59 -0.49
C MET A 92 -5.30 5.06 -0.44
N GLN A 93 -6.09 5.85 0.30
CA GLN A 93 -5.82 7.26 0.53
C GLN A 93 -5.44 7.51 1.98
N LEU A 94 -4.29 8.14 2.17
CA LEU A 94 -3.77 8.54 3.48
C LEU A 94 -3.35 10.02 3.45
N TYR A 95 -3.34 10.66 4.62
CA TYR A 95 -2.77 11.97 4.79
C TYR A 95 -1.26 11.90 5.05
N PRO A 96 -0.45 12.75 4.44
CA PRO A 96 0.90 12.94 4.92
C PRO A 96 0.86 13.49 6.36
N LEU A 97 1.79 13.06 7.19
CA LEU A 97 1.90 13.55 8.57
C LEU A 97 2.14 15.06 8.57
N GLU A 98 1.16 15.84 9.05
CA GLU A 98 1.17 17.31 8.96
C GLU A 98 2.10 17.95 9.97
N GLU A 99 1.96 17.53 11.22
CA GLU A 99 2.95 17.89 12.21
C GLU A 99 4.15 17.01 11.92
N ARG A 100 5.14 17.56 11.28
CA ARG A 100 6.46 16.98 11.23
C ARG A 100 6.89 16.84 12.67
N GLY A 101 6.36 15.78 13.28
CA GLY A 101 6.58 15.51 14.69
C GLY A 101 8.07 15.47 14.84
N HIS A 102 8.58 16.30 15.70
CA HIS A 102 10.00 16.44 15.94
C HIS A 102 10.76 15.10 15.94
N LEU A 103 10.10 14.01 16.34
CA LEU A 103 10.70 12.69 16.39
C LEU A 103 10.85 12.02 15.01
N TYR A 104 9.84 12.04 14.15
CA TYR A 104 9.94 11.47 12.79
C TYR A 104 11.01 12.22 11.98
N ASP A 105 10.98 13.53 11.96
CA ASP A 105 11.98 14.32 11.24
C ASP A 105 13.37 14.21 11.89
N GLN A 106 13.42 14.13 13.22
CA GLN A 106 14.69 14.05 13.94
C GLN A 106 15.40 12.71 13.72
N TYR A 107 14.68 11.62 13.75
CA TYR A 107 15.29 10.27 13.72
C TYR A 107 15.17 9.56 12.38
N LEU A 108 14.17 9.86 11.56
CA LEU A 108 13.85 9.11 10.34
C LEU A 108 13.99 9.93 9.05
N SER A 109 14.41 11.19 9.11
CA SER A 109 14.55 12.06 7.93
C SER A 109 15.56 11.55 6.88
N HIS A 110 16.47 10.68 7.28
CA HIS A 110 17.47 10.07 6.39
C HIS A 110 16.91 8.92 5.52
N LEU A 111 15.72 8.41 5.83
CA LEU A 111 15.08 7.30 5.10
C LEU A 111 14.26 7.84 3.90
N THR A 112 14.92 8.56 2.99
CA THR A 112 14.25 9.29 1.90
C THR A 112 13.54 8.39 0.89
N ASP A 113 13.93 7.11 0.80
CA ASP A 113 13.35 6.16 -0.14
C ASP A 113 12.23 5.31 0.47
N VAL A 114 11.77 5.65 1.67
CA VAL A 114 10.80 4.88 2.43
C VAL A 114 9.50 5.65 2.60
N VAL A 115 8.38 4.95 2.54
CA VAL A 115 7.06 5.39 3.00
C VAL A 115 6.64 4.53 4.18
N MET A 116 6.35 5.17 5.31
CA MET A 116 5.96 4.50 6.54
C MET A 116 4.46 4.63 6.76
N VAL A 117 3.82 3.55 7.15
CA VAL A 117 2.39 3.47 7.47
C VAL A 117 2.19 2.95 8.88
N GLY A 118 1.12 3.39 9.55
CA GLY A 118 0.83 2.94 10.91
C GLY A 118 0.40 1.47 10.96
N TYR A 119 0.69 0.78 12.06
CA TYR A 119 0.29 -0.62 12.28
C TYR A 119 -1.21 -0.84 12.26
N THR A 120 -1.97 0.17 12.61
CA THR A 120 -3.44 0.11 12.60
C THR A 120 -4.04 0.48 11.25
N SER A 121 -3.21 0.86 10.29
CA SER A 121 -3.58 1.06 8.89
C SER A 121 -3.86 -0.29 8.23
N LEU A 122 -4.75 -0.32 7.26
CA LEU A 122 -4.96 -1.50 6.40
C LEU A 122 -4.13 -1.43 5.12
N ALA A 123 -2.98 -0.72 5.15
CA ALA A 123 -2.19 -0.48 3.95
C ALA A 123 -1.68 -1.78 3.33
N ALA A 124 -1.11 -2.68 4.14
CA ALA A 124 -0.60 -3.95 3.65
C ALA A 124 -1.70 -4.81 3.05
N GLU A 125 -2.84 -4.93 3.73
CA GLU A 125 -3.96 -5.76 3.30
C GLU A 125 -4.65 -5.21 2.04
N ARG A 126 -4.64 -3.88 1.85
CA ARG A 126 -5.30 -3.24 0.70
C ARG A 126 -4.41 -3.13 -0.52
N LEU A 127 -3.11 -3.06 -0.35
CA LEU A 127 -2.18 -2.81 -1.45
C LEU A 127 -1.77 -4.11 -2.18
N GLY A 128 -2.75 -4.95 -2.49
CA GLY A 128 -2.53 -6.12 -3.35
C GLY A 128 -1.55 -7.13 -2.77
N GLY A 129 -1.69 -7.49 -1.50
CA GLY A 129 -0.79 -8.42 -0.82
C GLY A 129 0.60 -7.83 -0.56
N ALA A 130 0.68 -6.51 -0.35
CA ALA A 130 1.91 -5.85 0.04
C ALA A 130 2.44 -6.42 1.35
N ASP A 131 3.75 -6.58 1.42
CA ASP A 131 4.46 -6.91 2.65
C ASP A 131 5.66 -5.97 2.84
N TYR A 132 6.45 -6.21 3.88
CA TYR A 132 7.54 -5.33 4.26
C TYR A 132 8.92 -5.89 3.86
N ASP A 133 8.95 -6.76 2.85
CA ASP A 133 10.17 -7.44 2.38
C ASP A 133 10.93 -6.65 1.29
N GLY A 134 10.44 -5.48 0.91
CA GLY A 134 11.03 -4.63 -0.11
C GLY A 134 10.04 -4.16 -1.16
N ASP A 135 8.75 -4.32 -0.90
CA ASP A 135 7.69 -3.84 -1.77
C ASP A 135 7.75 -2.32 -1.98
N MET A 136 7.61 -1.92 -3.24
CA MET A 136 7.59 -0.52 -3.63
C MET A 136 6.16 -0.02 -3.80
N ILE A 137 5.87 1.08 -3.13
CA ILE A 137 4.58 1.77 -3.15
C ILE A 137 4.72 3.09 -3.90
N LYS A 138 3.77 3.36 -4.79
CA LYS A 138 3.61 4.66 -5.41
C LYS A 138 2.77 5.55 -4.50
N THR A 139 3.30 6.71 -4.16
CA THR A 139 2.58 7.76 -3.44
C THR A 139 2.22 8.85 -4.43
N ILE A 140 0.96 8.94 -4.80
CA ILE A 140 0.47 9.87 -5.82
C ILE A 140 -0.08 11.11 -5.14
N SER A 141 0.51 12.27 -5.44
CA SER A 141 0.07 13.57 -4.94
C SER A 141 -0.71 14.39 -5.97
N ASP A 142 -0.89 13.88 -7.18
CA ASP A 142 -1.66 14.54 -8.23
C ASP A 142 -3.13 14.75 -7.80
N PRO A 143 -3.62 16.01 -7.82
CA PRO A 143 -4.96 16.32 -7.31
C PRO A 143 -6.09 15.72 -8.15
N ILE A 144 -5.90 15.56 -9.46
CA ILE A 144 -6.91 14.99 -10.35
C ILE A 144 -7.07 13.50 -10.06
N LEU A 145 -5.96 12.77 -9.96
CA LEU A 145 -6.00 11.34 -9.65
C LEU A 145 -6.53 11.08 -8.25
N ASN A 146 -6.10 11.87 -7.26
CA ASN A 146 -6.62 11.77 -5.91
C ASN A 146 -8.14 12.00 -5.83
N GLU A 147 -8.67 12.95 -6.60
CA GLU A 147 -10.11 13.18 -6.69
C GLU A 147 -10.83 12.03 -7.42
N CYS A 148 -10.22 11.44 -8.44
CA CYS A 148 -10.80 10.28 -9.13
C CYS A 148 -10.92 9.08 -8.16
N VAL A 149 -9.87 8.77 -7.43
CA VAL A 149 -9.88 7.68 -6.43
C VAL A 149 -10.91 7.96 -5.34
N LYS A 150 -10.98 9.20 -4.85
CA LYS A 150 -11.98 9.62 -3.87
C LYS A 150 -13.42 9.40 -4.36
N ARG A 151 -13.70 9.69 -5.62
CA ARG A 151 -15.02 9.44 -6.22
C ARG A 151 -15.34 7.95 -6.31
N ASN A 152 -14.37 7.13 -6.71
CA ASN A 152 -14.54 5.68 -6.74
C ASN A 152 -14.87 5.11 -5.36
N ILE A 153 -14.12 5.55 -4.35
CA ILE A 153 -14.37 5.15 -2.96
C ILE A 153 -15.73 5.62 -2.46
N HIS A 154 -16.18 6.81 -2.87
CA HIS A 154 -17.46 7.37 -2.47
C HIS A 154 -18.66 6.71 -3.12
N HIS A 155 -18.54 6.25 -4.36
CA HIS A 155 -19.65 5.67 -5.09
C HIS A 155 -20.25 4.45 -4.38
N ASP A 156 -19.41 3.70 -3.67
CA ASP A 156 -19.84 2.46 -2.99
C ASP A 156 -20.15 2.64 -1.51
N SER A 157 -19.94 3.82 -0.95
CA SER A 157 -20.21 4.11 0.45
C SER A 157 -21.20 5.27 0.63
N PRO A 158 -22.42 5.00 1.09
CA PRO A 158 -23.47 6.04 1.16
C PRO A 158 -23.20 7.14 2.20
N ARG A 159 -22.27 6.98 3.13
CA ARG A 159 -21.98 7.98 4.18
C ARG A 159 -20.54 7.91 4.74
N PRO A 160 -19.52 8.18 3.96
CA PRO A 160 -18.15 8.22 4.53
C PRO A 160 -17.97 9.49 5.37
N ARG A 161 -17.68 9.33 6.64
CA ARG A 161 -17.40 10.44 7.56
C ARG A 161 -15.95 10.85 7.62
N SER A 162 -15.05 9.94 7.32
CA SER A 162 -13.59 10.16 7.29
C SER A 162 -12.96 9.42 6.12
N ILE A 163 -11.72 9.74 5.78
CA ILE A 163 -10.93 8.98 4.80
C ILE A 163 -10.81 7.53 5.21
N PHE A 164 -10.58 7.28 6.48
CA PHE A 164 -10.53 5.94 7.03
C PHE A 164 -11.83 5.17 6.74
N SER A 165 -12.99 5.77 7.04
CA SER A 165 -14.28 5.16 6.75
C SER A 165 -14.46 4.89 5.25
N ARG A 166 -13.98 5.77 4.39
CA ARG A 166 -14.08 5.62 2.94
C ARG A 166 -13.23 4.47 2.43
N SER A 167 -11.94 4.50 2.74
CA SER A 167 -11.00 3.45 2.31
C SER A 167 -11.35 2.09 2.86
N HIS A 168 -11.86 2.03 4.08
CA HIS A 168 -12.17 0.78 4.77
C HIS A 168 -13.58 0.25 4.52
N ASN A 169 -14.45 1.04 3.86
CA ASN A 169 -15.77 0.56 3.47
C ASN A 169 -15.76 -0.29 2.19
N LEU A 170 -14.71 -0.19 1.38
CA LEU A 170 -14.52 -1.16 0.31
C LEU A 170 -14.09 -2.49 0.96
N PRO A 171 -14.70 -3.60 0.56
CA PRO A 171 -14.32 -4.91 1.10
C PRO A 171 -12.85 -5.19 0.80
N LEU A 172 -12.15 -5.77 1.77
CA LEU A 172 -10.87 -6.40 1.48
C LEU A 172 -11.12 -7.60 0.58
N LEU A 173 -10.23 -7.85 -0.36
CA LEU A 173 -10.24 -9.10 -1.09
C LEU A 173 -9.88 -10.22 -0.11
N MET A 174 -10.81 -11.15 0.08
CA MET A 174 -10.62 -12.28 0.98
C MET A 174 -9.73 -13.31 0.29
N ILE A 175 -8.51 -13.44 0.76
CA ILE A 175 -7.63 -14.54 0.34
C ILE A 175 -8.09 -15.79 1.07
N PRO A 176 -8.44 -16.89 0.34
CA PRO A 176 -8.78 -18.15 0.97
C PRO A 176 -7.63 -18.62 1.84
N THR A 177 -7.92 -18.97 3.09
CA THR A 177 -6.92 -19.50 4.00
C THR A 177 -6.55 -20.93 3.54
N ALA A 178 -5.54 -21.04 2.72
CA ALA A 178 -4.94 -22.33 2.41
C ALA A 178 -4.17 -22.79 3.65
N GLN A 179 -4.34 -24.03 4.04
CA GLN A 179 -3.50 -24.64 5.07
C GLN A 179 -2.06 -24.71 4.53
N PRO A 180 -1.08 -24.09 5.18
CA PRO A 180 0.30 -24.12 4.72
C PRO A 180 0.77 -25.58 4.73
N GLN A 181 1.32 -26.04 3.62
CA GLN A 181 2.00 -27.34 3.58
C GLN A 181 3.35 -27.18 4.30
N ILE A 182 3.43 -27.71 5.50
CA ILE A 182 4.70 -27.74 6.24
C ILE A 182 5.56 -28.84 5.60
N ARG A 183 6.65 -28.44 4.97
CA ARG A 183 7.65 -29.35 4.42
C ARG A 183 8.86 -29.40 5.34
N ASN A 184 9.45 -30.59 5.48
CA ASN A 184 10.65 -30.75 6.27
C ASN A 184 11.83 -30.02 5.58
N ALA A 185 12.43 -29.04 6.25
CA ALA A 185 13.55 -28.28 5.72
C ALA A 185 14.83 -29.12 5.51
N ASP A 186 14.97 -30.25 6.20
CA ASP A 186 16.09 -31.16 6.07
C ASP A 186 15.94 -32.16 4.91
N ASP A 187 14.73 -32.26 4.35
CA ASP A 187 14.45 -33.08 3.18
C ASP A 187 14.79 -32.34 1.89
N TRP A 188 15.83 -32.78 1.21
CA TRP A 188 16.30 -32.15 -0.02
C TRP A 188 15.32 -32.28 -1.19
N GLU A 189 14.56 -33.38 -1.28
CA GLU A 189 13.53 -33.59 -2.30
C GLU A 189 12.38 -32.60 -2.10
N ALA A 190 11.91 -32.44 -0.87
CA ALA A 190 10.87 -31.48 -0.52
C ALA A 190 11.32 -30.03 -0.82
N ARG A 191 12.57 -29.67 -0.56
CA ARG A 191 13.13 -28.37 -0.93
C ARG A 191 13.20 -28.19 -2.45
N PHE A 192 13.69 -29.20 -3.17
CA PHE A 192 13.75 -29.17 -4.63
C PHE A 192 12.37 -28.98 -5.26
N GLU A 193 11.36 -29.73 -4.81
CA GLU A 193 9.98 -29.58 -5.28
C GLU A 193 9.41 -28.19 -4.95
N THR A 194 9.76 -27.63 -3.83
CA THR A 194 9.34 -26.25 -3.46
C THR A 194 9.93 -25.24 -4.44
N VAL A 195 11.22 -25.32 -4.71
CA VAL A 195 11.90 -24.44 -5.68
C VAL A 195 11.32 -24.67 -7.08
N ARG A 196 11.16 -25.91 -7.51
CA ARG A 196 10.60 -26.23 -8.83
C ARG A 196 9.19 -25.68 -9.00
N SER A 197 8.34 -25.78 -7.98
CA SER A 197 6.99 -25.25 -8.02
C SER A 197 6.95 -23.73 -8.07
N SER A 198 7.91 -23.02 -7.45
CA SER A 198 8.01 -21.57 -7.49
C SER A 198 8.33 -21.04 -8.90
N PHE A 199 9.11 -21.77 -9.69
CA PHE A 199 9.38 -21.42 -11.10
C PHE A 199 8.16 -21.57 -12.02
N SER A 200 7.17 -22.32 -11.62
CA SER A 200 5.92 -22.51 -12.39
C SER A 200 4.82 -21.50 -12.02
N SER A 201 5.16 -20.46 -11.28
CA SER A 201 4.23 -19.40 -10.86
C SER A 201 3.52 -18.78 -12.07
N ARG A 202 2.18 -18.77 -12.03
CA ARG A 202 1.33 -18.16 -13.05
C ARG A 202 0.91 -16.74 -12.69
N VAL A 203 1.50 -16.14 -11.66
CA VAL A 203 1.13 -14.81 -11.15
C VAL A 203 1.07 -13.77 -12.28
N GLY A 204 2.10 -13.70 -13.13
CA GLY A 204 2.10 -12.76 -14.26
C GLY A 204 0.96 -13.00 -15.26
N GLN A 205 0.58 -14.26 -15.52
CA GLN A 205 -0.53 -14.59 -16.40
C GLN A 205 -1.88 -14.20 -15.78
N ILE A 206 -2.04 -14.46 -14.48
CA ILE A 206 -3.23 -14.10 -13.71
C ILE A 206 -3.37 -12.57 -13.67
N CYS A 207 -2.30 -11.85 -13.35
CA CYS A 207 -2.30 -10.38 -13.33
C CYS A 207 -2.67 -9.78 -14.69
N ASN A 208 -2.13 -10.31 -15.78
CA ASN A 208 -2.47 -9.83 -17.12
C ASN A 208 -3.94 -10.11 -17.46
N ALA A 209 -4.44 -11.30 -17.14
CA ALA A 209 -5.85 -11.62 -17.34
C ALA A 209 -6.77 -10.73 -16.51
N ALA A 210 -6.41 -10.44 -15.26
CA ALA A 210 -7.15 -9.53 -14.40
C ALA A 210 -7.14 -8.09 -14.95
N LEU A 211 -5.99 -7.63 -15.47
CA LEU A 211 -5.87 -6.31 -16.09
C LEU A 211 -6.80 -6.19 -17.32
N ASP A 212 -6.79 -7.17 -18.22
CA ASP A 212 -7.67 -7.17 -19.40
C ASP A 212 -9.16 -7.08 -18.99
N ARG A 213 -9.57 -7.82 -17.96
CA ARG A 213 -10.94 -7.75 -17.43
C ARG A 213 -11.22 -6.41 -16.77
N SER A 214 -10.27 -5.84 -16.04
CA SER A 214 -10.44 -4.54 -15.39
C SER A 214 -10.67 -3.41 -16.39
N ILE A 215 -10.02 -3.43 -17.54
CA ILE A 215 -10.22 -2.43 -18.60
C ILE A 215 -11.69 -2.41 -19.03
N ILE A 216 -12.32 -3.57 -19.22
CA ILE A 216 -13.75 -3.65 -19.58
C ILE A 216 -14.63 -3.26 -18.40
N ALA A 217 -14.31 -3.74 -17.21
CA ALA A 217 -15.09 -3.51 -15.99
C ALA A 217 -15.26 -2.02 -15.65
N TYR A 218 -14.25 -1.21 -15.97
CA TYR A 218 -14.24 0.24 -15.67
C TYR A 218 -14.44 1.13 -16.88
N ASN A 219 -14.70 0.57 -18.06
CA ASN A 219 -15.01 1.34 -19.24
C ASN A 219 -16.51 1.67 -19.30
N GLU A 220 -16.86 2.96 -19.18
CA GLU A 220 -18.25 3.42 -19.20
C GLU A 220 -18.96 3.15 -20.52
N ASN A 221 -18.23 2.98 -21.63
CA ASN A 221 -18.78 2.67 -22.94
C ASN A 221 -19.13 1.19 -23.15
N SER A 222 -18.70 0.31 -22.25
CA SER A 222 -19.03 -1.11 -22.28
C SER A 222 -20.45 -1.36 -21.77
N ASP A 223 -21.07 -2.46 -22.18
CA ASP A 223 -22.38 -2.87 -21.67
C ASP A 223 -22.36 -3.07 -20.15
N ALA A 224 -23.47 -2.69 -19.48
CA ALA A 224 -23.54 -2.73 -18.03
C ALA A 224 -23.43 -4.15 -17.45
N GLU A 225 -24.02 -5.14 -18.12
CA GLU A 225 -23.98 -6.53 -17.70
C GLU A 225 -22.55 -7.10 -17.90
N GLU A 226 -21.92 -6.76 -19.01
CA GLU A 226 -20.55 -7.15 -19.28
C GLU A 226 -19.57 -6.52 -18.29
N ARG A 227 -19.72 -5.26 -17.96
CA ARG A 227 -18.92 -4.59 -16.91
C ARG A 227 -19.01 -5.30 -15.58
N GLU A 228 -20.23 -5.63 -15.13
CA GLU A 228 -20.44 -6.29 -13.85
C GLU A 228 -19.83 -7.71 -13.84
N ARG A 229 -19.94 -8.44 -14.95
CA ARG A 229 -19.29 -9.75 -15.10
C ARG A 229 -17.78 -9.61 -15.00
N CYS A 230 -17.18 -8.70 -15.79
CA CYS A 230 -15.73 -8.48 -15.79
C CYS A 230 -15.22 -7.98 -14.44
N ARG A 231 -16.01 -7.19 -13.69
CA ARG A 231 -15.66 -6.77 -12.33
C ARG A 231 -15.54 -7.97 -11.40
N LYS A 232 -16.49 -8.88 -11.41
CA LYS A 232 -16.44 -10.11 -10.59
C LYS A 232 -15.28 -11.02 -10.99
N GLU A 233 -15.02 -11.14 -12.29
CA GLU A 233 -13.88 -11.91 -12.79
C GLU A 233 -12.55 -11.30 -12.32
N THR A 234 -12.40 -9.96 -12.37
CA THR A 234 -11.22 -9.24 -11.88
C THR A 234 -11.00 -9.49 -10.38
N GLU A 235 -12.05 -9.34 -9.57
CA GLU A 235 -11.98 -9.60 -8.12
C GLU A 235 -11.58 -11.06 -7.83
N THR A 236 -12.11 -12.01 -8.60
CA THR A 236 -11.76 -13.44 -8.46
C THR A 236 -10.30 -13.70 -8.81
N LEU A 237 -9.82 -13.10 -9.91
CA LEU A 237 -8.42 -13.25 -10.33
C LEU A 237 -7.45 -12.58 -9.36
N ALA A 238 -7.85 -11.50 -8.70
CA ALA A 238 -7.02 -10.81 -7.71
C ALA A 238 -6.87 -11.60 -6.39
N ILE A 239 -7.75 -12.60 -6.14
CA ILE A 239 -7.68 -13.49 -4.96
C ILE A 239 -6.82 -14.75 -5.25
N LEU A 240 -6.67 -15.14 -6.50
CA LEU A 240 -5.91 -16.33 -6.91
C LEU A 240 -4.41 -16.12 -6.85
#